data_687196c48d4240ff7310a09374a4e367
#
_entry.id   687196c48d4240ff7310a09374a4e367
#
_cell.length_a   1.000
_cell.length_b   1.000
_cell.length_c   1.000
_cell.angle_alpha   90.00
_cell.angle_beta   90.00
_cell.angle_gamma   90.00
#
_symmetry.space_group_name_H-M   'P 1'
#
loop_
_entity.id
_entity.type
_entity.pdbx_description
1 polymer ?
#
loop_
_entity_poly.entity_id
_entity_poly.type
_entity_poly.pdbx_seq_one_letter_code
_entity_poly.pdbx_strand_id
1 'polypeptide(L)'
;AAKIIKVQDMALKTGSPVVGLIDSGGARIQEGVASLAGYAGIFRRNVLASGVIPQISVIMGPAAGGAVYSPALTDFIFMTAATSYMFVTGPNVVKQVLNETISPEELGGASVHAVKSGVADFVFNDDENTLRGVKMLLSYLPSNNIENAPYLATDDPADRIEESLRDLVPEDPDKPYDVRNIIRLITDKGKFLEIAENYAPNIIIGLARFGGYVTGIVANQPQVMAGTLDMNSSVKAARFINFCDSFNIPILTLEDVPGFLPGADQEHAGIIRHGAKLLYAYTRATVPKITVVLRKSYGGAYIVMNSKGIGGDYNFAWPTAEIAVMGPEGAIAILYHKELAAAEDPVA
;
A
#
# COMPACT_ATOMS: atom_id res chain seq x y z
N ALA A 1 -27.77 12.87 -2.75
CA ALA A 1 -26.55 13.63 -3.04
C ALA A 1 -26.41 14.87 -2.14
N ALA A 2 -27.38 15.79 -2.09
CA ALA A 2 -27.26 17.09 -1.40
C ALA A 2 -26.82 16.99 0.07
N LYS A 3 -27.33 16.01 0.85
CA LYS A 3 -26.92 15.79 2.24
C LYS A 3 -25.45 15.34 2.34
N ILE A 4 -25.00 14.43 1.47
CA ILE A 4 -23.62 13.94 1.44
C ILE A 4 -22.68 15.11 1.11
N ILE A 5 -23.00 15.87 0.06
CA ILE A 5 -22.26 17.06 -0.36
C ILE A 5 -22.12 18.06 0.79
N LYS A 6 -23.23 18.33 1.52
CA LYS A 6 -23.19 19.23 2.69
C LYS A 6 -22.26 18.72 3.80
N VAL A 7 -22.28 17.43 4.07
CA VAL A 7 -21.38 16.83 5.09
C VAL A 7 -19.92 16.92 4.64
N GLN A 8 -19.61 16.61 3.38
CA GLN A 8 -18.27 16.76 2.82
C GLN A 8 -17.77 18.23 2.88
N ASP A 9 -18.63 19.19 2.52
CA ASP A 9 -18.31 20.63 2.61
C ASP A 9 -18.08 21.07 4.07
N MET A 10 -18.84 20.53 5.02
CA MET A 10 -18.64 20.80 6.45
C MET A 10 -17.31 20.21 6.94
N ALA A 11 -17.01 18.95 6.61
CA ALA A 11 -15.77 18.29 6.99
C ALA A 11 -14.53 19.05 6.48
N LEU A 12 -14.56 19.49 5.21
CA LEU A 12 -13.50 20.33 4.64
C LEU A 12 -13.33 21.66 5.41
N LYS A 13 -14.42 22.30 5.82
CA LYS A 13 -14.37 23.56 6.56
C LYS A 13 -13.83 23.39 7.99
N THR A 14 -14.14 22.26 8.62
CA THR A 14 -13.73 21.98 10.01
C THR A 14 -12.39 21.24 10.10
N GLY A 15 -11.84 20.79 8.96
CA GLY A 15 -10.63 19.98 8.95
C GLY A 15 -10.82 18.62 9.63
N SER A 16 -11.98 17.97 9.41
CA SER A 16 -12.33 16.71 10.05
C SER A 16 -12.33 15.56 9.06
N PRO A 17 -11.89 14.34 9.43
CA PRO A 17 -11.99 13.16 8.58
C PRO A 17 -13.42 12.86 8.16
N VAL A 18 -13.58 12.26 6.98
CA VAL A 18 -14.88 11.77 6.48
C VAL A 18 -14.88 10.25 6.44
N VAL A 19 -15.88 9.65 7.08
CA VAL A 19 -16.16 8.21 6.98
C VAL A 19 -17.49 8.02 6.29
N GLY A 20 -17.48 7.38 5.11
CA GLY A 20 -18.69 7.03 4.35
C GLY A 20 -19.05 5.57 4.55
N LEU A 21 -20.22 5.29 5.12
CA LEU A 21 -20.80 3.94 5.17
C LEU A 21 -21.65 3.75 3.90
N ILE A 22 -21.31 2.76 3.08
CA ILE A 22 -21.83 2.62 1.72
C ILE A 22 -22.60 1.32 1.55
N ASP A 23 -23.86 1.48 1.16
CA ASP A 23 -24.77 0.45 0.68
C ASP A 23 -25.66 1.10 -0.38
N SER A 24 -25.35 0.93 -1.67
CA SER A 24 -25.99 1.67 -2.75
C SER A 24 -25.87 0.99 -4.11
N GLY A 25 -26.99 0.75 -4.74
CA GLY A 25 -27.05 0.27 -6.12
C GLY A 25 -26.61 1.28 -7.19
N GLY A 26 -26.13 2.48 -6.80
CA GLY A 26 -25.69 3.51 -7.72
C GLY A 26 -26.75 4.54 -8.09
N ALA A 27 -26.62 5.12 -9.29
CA ALA A 27 -27.52 6.15 -9.78
C ALA A 27 -28.91 5.57 -10.08
N ARG A 28 -29.96 6.23 -9.57
CA ARG A 28 -31.36 5.83 -9.84
C ARG A 28 -31.70 6.13 -11.29
N ILE A 29 -32.05 5.11 -12.05
CA ILE A 29 -32.41 5.21 -13.46
C ILE A 29 -33.62 6.12 -13.65
N GLN A 30 -34.59 6.05 -12.73
CA GLN A 30 -35.82 6.86 -12.78
C GLN A 30 -35.58 8.39 -12.67
N GLU A 31 -34.45 8.77 -12.08
CA GLU A 31 -34.06 10.18 -11.92
C GLU A 31 -33.21 10.67 -13.11
N GLY A 32 -32.83 9.79 -14.04
CA GLY A 32 -32.10 10.13 -15.25
C GLY A 32 -30.79 10.87 -14.96
N VAL A 33 -30.50 11.90 -15.77
CA VAL A 33 -29.24 12.69 -15.68
C VAL A 33 -29.10 13.43 -14.35
N ALA A 34 -30.20 13.74 -13.64
CA ALA A 34 -30.15 14.41 -12.34
C ALA A 34 -29.44 13.55 -11.28
N SER A 35 -29.62 12.22 -11.33
CA SER A 35 -28.86 11.31 -10.41
C SER A 35 -27.37 11.30 -10.71
N LEU A 36 -26.96 11.37 -11.98
CA LEU A 36 -25.54 11.46 -12.37
C LEU A 36 -24.91 12.78 -11.91
N ALA A 37 -25.63 13.89 -12.06
CA ALA A 37 -25.18 15.20 -11.55
C ALA A 37 -24.97 15.18 -10.03
N GLY A 38 -25.81 14.44 -9.30
CA GLY A 38 -25.65 14.22 -7.87
C GLY A 38 -24.32 13.50 -7.52
N TYR A 39 -23.97 12.44 -8.24
CA TYR A 39 -22.68 11.76 -8.05
C TYR A 39 -21.49 12.64 -8.45
N ALA A 40 -21.59 13.38 -9.56
CA ALA A 40 -20.54 14.32 -9.96
C ALA A 40 -20.22 15.35 -8.86
N GLY A 41 -21.25 15.83 -8.15
CA GLY A 41 -21.10 16.72 -7.00
C GLY A 41 -20.34 16.06 -5.82
N ILE A 42 -20.56 14.77 -5.56
CA ILE A 42 -19.85 14.00 -4.54
C ILE A 42 -18.39 13.78 -4.95
N PHE A 43 -18.14 13.29 -6.17
CA PHE A 43 -16.79 13.04 -6.71
C PHE A 43 -15.91 14.29 -6.67
N ARG A 44 -16.47 15.45 -7.08
CA ARG A 44 -15.74 16.71 -7.00
C ARG A 44 -15.23 16.99 -5.58
N ARG A 45 -16.04 16.68 -4.54
CA ARG A 45 -15.62 16.90 -3.15
C ARG A 45 -14.62 15.89 -2.67
N ASN A 46 -14.74 14.63 -3.08
CA ASN A 46 -13.68 13.65 -2.79
C ASN A 46 -12.33 14.14 -3.33
N VAL A 47 -12.31 14.65 -4.57
CA VAL A 47 -11.06 15.17 -5.17
C VAL A 47 -10.55 16.40 -4.45
N LEU A 48 -11.42 17.36 -4.09
CA LEU A 48 -11.03 18.56 -3.34
C LEU A 48 -10.56 18.25 -1.91
N ALA A 49 -11.03 17.16 -1.30
CA ALA A 49 -10.66 16.70 0.03
C ALA A 49 -9.38 15.84 0.02
N SER A 50 -8.96 15.35 -1.13
CA SER A 50 -7.78 14.48 -1.26
C SER A 50 -6.52 15.21 -0.79
N GLY A 51 -5.79 14.61 0.17
CA GLY A 51 -4.61 15.18 0.79
C GLY A 51 -4.90 16.38 1.71
N VAL A 52 -6.18 16.72 1.98
CA VAL A 52 -6.58 17.80 2.90
C VAL A 52 -7.14 17.22 4.19
N ILE A 53 -8.07 16.28 4.10
CA ILE A 53 -8.65 15.53 5.22
C ILE A 53 -8.66 14.03 4.87
N PRO A 54 -8.44 13.13 5.86
CA PRO A 54 -8.56 11.69 5.63
C PRO A 54 -9.98 11.31 5.21
N GLN A 55 -10.09 10.50 4.17
CA GLN A 55 -11.35 10.00 3.63
C GLN A 55 -11.36 8.47 3.70
N ILE A 56 -12.35 7.90 4.36
CA ILE A 56 -12.50 6.45 4.55
C ILE A 56 -13.85 6.01 4.00
N SER A 57 -13.83 5.02 3.13
CA SER A 57 -15.05 4.37 2.62
C SER A 57 -15.20 2.99 3.24
N VAL A 58 -16.39 2.68 3.75
CA VAL A 58 -16.73 1.41 4.38
C VAL A 58 -17.88 0.79 3.60
N ILE A 59 -17.61 -0.27 2.87
CA ILE A 59 -18.60 -0.96 2.05
C ILE A 59 -19.24 -2.05 2.91
N MET A 60 -20.50 -1.84 3.27
CA MET A 60 -21.26 -2.71 4.19
C MET A 60 -22.39 -3.45 3.50
N GLY A 61 -22.60 -3.21 2.23
CA GLY A 61 -23.59 -3.82 1.35
C GLY A 61 -23.14 -3.75 -0.11
N PRO A 62 -24.04 -3.98 -1.08
CA PRO A 62 -23.75 -3.80 -2.49
C PRO A 62 -23.38 -2.35 -2.80
N ALA A 63 -22.33 -2.16 -3.62
CA ALA A 63 -21.99 -0.88 -4.22
C ALA A 63 -21.78 -1.05 -5.73
N ALA A 64 -22.55 -0.33 -6.56
CA ALA A 64 -22.51 -0.50 -8.00
C ALA A 64 -22.50 0.84 -8.73
N GLY A 65 -21.94 0.86 -9.95
CA GLY A 65 -21.90 2.02 -10.82
C GLY A 65 -21.27 3.25 -10.16
N GLY A 66 -21.98 4.36 -10.10
CA GLY A 66 -21.47 5.60 -9.46
C GLY A 66 -21.09 5.45 -7.99
N ALA A 67 -21.67 4.46 -7.27
CA ALA A 67 -21.38 4.24 -5.86
C ALA A 67 -19.99 3.64 -5.62
N VAL A 68 -19.28 3.14 -6.63
CA VAL A 68 -17.91 2.59 -6.46
C VAL A 68 -16.83 3.63 -6.78
N TYR A 69 -17.12 4.64 -7.57
CA TYR A 69 -16.12 5.66 -7.91
C TYR A 69 -15.81 6.61 -6.74
N SER A 70 -16.82 6.97 -5.93
CA SER A 70 -16.58 7.77 -4.73
C SER A 70 -15.60 7.07 -3.77
N PRO A 71 -15.80 5.77 -3.39
CA PRO A 71 -14.79 5.02 -2.63
C PRO A 71 -13.41 5.00 -3.27
N ALA A 72 -13.32 4.76 -4.57
CA ALA A 72 -12.04 4.71 -5.29
C ALA A 72 -11.26 6.04 -5.26
N LEU A 73 -11.94 7.16 -4.97
CA LEU A 73 -11.34 8.48 -4.77
C LEU A 73 -10.95 8.77 -3.32
N THR A 74 -11.29 7.89 -2.37
CA THR A 74 -10.93 8.04 -0.96
C THR A 74 -9.58 7.38 -0.63
N ASP A 75 -9.06 7.64 0.57
CA ASP A 75 -7.75 7.17 0.96
C ASP A 75 -7.74 5.68 1.30
N PHE A 76 -8.77 5.21 2.01
CA PHE A 76 -8.88 3.80 2.44
C PHE A 76 -10.27 3.23 2.20
N ILE A 77 -10.31 1.97 1.78
CA ILE A 77 -11.53 1.22 1.54
C ILE A 77 -11.58 -0.01 2.45
N PHE A 78 -12.62 -0.07 3.26
CA PHE A 78 -12.98 -1.22 4.09
C PHE A 78 -14.11 -2.00 3.44
N MET A 79 -14.05 -3.32 3.48
CA MET A 79 -15.14 -4.19 3.04
C MET A 79 -15.49 -5.22 4.10
N THR A 80 -16.81 -5.51 4.23
CA THR A 80 -17.28 -6.62 5.05
C THR A 80 -17.42 -7.87 4.17
N ALA A 81 -16.79 -8.97 4.54
CA ALA A 81 -16.84 -10.21 3.79
C ALA A 81 -18.27 -10.73 3.64
N ALA A 82 -18.55 -11.41 2.53
CA ALA A 82 -19.82 -12.06 2.20
C ALA A 82 -21.06 -11.15 2.08
N THR A 83 -20.99 -9.89 2.50
CA THR A 83 -22.13 -8.96 2.43
C THR A 83 -21.87 -7.77 1.53
N SER A 84 -20.59 -7.40 1.33
CA SER A 84 -20.22 -6.25 0.53
C SER A 84 -19.67 -6.64 -0.84
N TYR A 85 -20.10 -5.91 -1.85
CA TYR A 85 -19.69 -6.10 -3.24
C TYR A 85 -19.42 -4.74 -3.89
N MET A 86 -18.39 -4.68 -4.73
CA MET A 86 -18.09 -3.49 -5.53
C MET A 86 -17.91 -3.89 -6.99
N PHE A 87 -18.69 -3.28 -7.91
CA PHE A 87 -18.47 -3.46 -9.34
C PHE A 87 -19.01 -2.27 -10.13
N VAL A 88 -18.38 -1.93 -11.23
CA VAL A 88 -18.85 -0.87 -12.13
C VAL A 88 -20.19 -1.26 -12.74
N THR A 89 -20.27 -2.52 -13.21
CA THR A 89 -21.49 -3.13 -13.74
C THR A 89 -21.73 -4.47 -13.07
N GLY A 90 -22.96 -4.69 -12.57
CA GLY A 90 -23.29 -5.90 -11.85
C GLY A 90 -23.45 -7.14 -12.75
N PRO A 91 -23.57 -8.34 -12.15
CA PRO A 91 -23.62 -9.63 -12.86
C PRO A 91 -24.69 -9.72 -13.94
N ASN A 92 -25.85 -9.10 -13.73
CA ASN A 92 -26.94 -9.09 -14.72
C ASN A 92 -26.55 -8.36 -16.00
N VAL A 93 -25.82 -7.25 -15.91
CA VAL A 93 -25.35 -6.50 -17.08
C VAL A 93 -24.24 -7.27 -17.79
N VAL A 94 -23.32 -7.87 -17.02
CA VAL A 94 -22.26 -8.75 -17.56
C VAL A 94 -22.88 -9.88 -18.37
N LYS A 95 -23.89 -10.56 -17.81
CA LYS A 95 -24.63 -11.62 -18.51
C LYS A 95 -25.31 -11.12 -19.80
N GLN A 96 -25.96 -9.96 -19.74
CA GLN A 96 -26.68 -9.42 -20.89
C GLN A 96 -25.75 -9.00 -22.02
N VAL A 97 -24.57 -8.43 -21.71
CA VAL A 97 -23.67 -7.83 -22.71
C VAL A 97 -22.63 -8.85 -23.21
N LEU A 98 -22.06 -9.64 -22.30
CA LEU A 98 -20.98 -10.58 -22.59
C LEU A 98 -21.43 -12.06 -22.63
N ASN A 99 -22.69 -12.34 -22.29
CA ASN A 99 -23.22 -13.69 -22.10
C ASN A 99 -22.42 -14.53 -21.08
N GLU A 100 -21.80 -13.87 -20.12
CA GLU A 100 -21.02 -14.48 -19.05
C GLU A 100 -21.87 -14.56 -17.78
N THR A 101 -21.95 -15.74 -17.17
CA THR A 101 -22.64 -15.94 -15.90
C THR A 101 -21.60 -15.97 -14.78
N ILE A 102 -21.66 -15.00 -13.89
CA ILE A 102 -20.73 -14.83 -12.76
C ILE A 102 -21.53 -14.41 -11.52
N SER A 103 -21.14 -14.91 -10.36
CA SER A 103 -21.78 -14.51 -9.10
C SER A 103 -21.29 -13.11 -8.64
N PRO A 104 -22.04 -12.39 -7.78
CA PRO A 104 -21.58 -11.13 -7.20
C PRO A 104 -20.25 -11.26 -6.47
N GLU A 105 -20.05 -12.36 -5.73
CA GLU A 105 -18.81 -12.63 -4.99
C GLU A 105 -17.61 -12.80 -5.92
N GLU A 106 -17.77 -13.58 -7.00
CA GLU A 106 -16.71 -13.81 -7.98
C GLU A 106 -16.38 -12.56 -8.82
N LEU A 107 -17.38 -11.70 -9.07
CA LEU A 107 -17.19 -10.49 -9.88
C LEU A 107 -16.51 -9.37 -9.07
N GLY A 108 -16.95 -9.14 -7.84
CA GLY A 108 -16.50 -8.01 -7.05
C GLY A 108 -16.75 -8.14 -5.55
N GLY A 109 -16.63 -9.35 -5.01
CA GLY A 109 -16.67 -9.59 -3.57
C GLY A 109 -15.41 -9.07 -2.86
N ALA A 110 -15.47 -9.03 -1.53
CA ALA A 110 -14.39 -8.51 -0.71
C ALA A 110 -13.04 -9.22 -0.95
N SER A 111 -13.07 -10.55 -1.16
CA SER A 111 -11.87 -11.35 -1.45
C SER A 111 -11.23 -10.98 -2.79
N VAL A 112 -12.04 -10.71 -3.82
CA VAL A 112 -11.55 -10.29 -5.14
C VAL A 112 -10.83 -8.94 -5.03
N HIS A 113 -11.41 -8.00 -4.30
CA HIS A 113 -10.84 -6.67 -4.12
C HIS A 113 -9.63 -6.64 -3.19
N ALA A 114 -9.57 -7.54 -2.21
CA ALA A 114 -8.42 -7.67 -1.32
C ALA A 114 -7.21 -8.36 -1.96
N VAL A 115 -7.43 -9.28 -2.93
CA VAL A 115 -6.34 -10.13 -3.45
C VAL A 115 -5.96 -9.77 -4.88
N LYS A 116 -6.98 -9.57 -5.76
CA LYS A 116 -6.75 -9.41 -7.20
C LYS A 116 -6.65 -7.96 -7.65
N SER A 117 -7.61 -7.12 -7.25
CA SER A 117 -7.68 -5.74 -7.75
C SER A 117 -6.97 -4.72 -6.86
N GLY A 118 -6.74 -5.04 -5.56
CA GLY A 118 -6.14 -4.12 -4.60
C GLY A 118 -7.00 -2.91 -4.27
N VAL A 119 -8.32 -2.98 -4.51
CA VAL A 119 -9.26 -1.91 -4.21
C VAL A 119 -9.59 -1.86 -2.72
N ALA A 120 -9.71 -3.03 -2.06
CA ALA A 120 -9.96 -3.11 -0.62
C ALA A 120 -8.64 -3.09 0.16
N ASP A 121 -8.48 -2.10 1.03
CA ASP A 121 -7.33 -2.02 1.93
C ASP A 121 -7.50 -2.89 3.17
N PHE A 122 -8.76 -3.08 3.63
CA PHE A 122 -9.09 -3.89 4.80
C PHE A 122 -10.35 -4.73 4.56
N VAL A 123 -10.32 -5.98 4.99
CA VAL A 123 -11.48 -6.89 4.94
C VAL A 123 -11.69 -7.51 6.31
N PHE A 124 -12.91 -7.45 6.84
CA PHE A 124 -13.31 -8.08 8.10
C PHE A 124 -14.54 -8.96 7.89
N ASN A 125 -14.75 -9.92 8.78
CA ASN A 125 -15.81 -10.92 8.64
C ASN A 125 -17.23 -10.39 8.92
N ASP A 126 -17.34 -9.27 9.63
CA ASP A 126 -18.63 -8.69 10.03
C ASP A 126 -18.52 -7.16 10.18
N ASP A 127 -19.68 -6.51 10.24
CA ASP A 127 -19.81 -5.06 10.32
C ASP A 127 -19.19 -4.48 11.60
N GLU A 128 -19.29 -5.17 12.73
CA GLU A 128 -18.77 -4.69 14.01
C GLU A 128 -17.23 -4.63 13.96
N ASN A 129 -16.59 -5.71 13.49
CA ASN A 129 -15.14 -5.75 13.32
C ASN A 129 -14.67 -4.78 12.24
N THR A 130 -15.43 -4.59 11.17
CA THR A 130 -15.14 -3.57 10.13
C THR A 130 -15.12 -2.17 10.75
N LEU A 131 -16.13 -1.82 11.56
CA LEU A 131 -16.18 -0.52 12.24
C LEU A 131 -15.09 -0.36 13.33
N ARG A 132 -14.72 -1.44 14.01
CA ARG A 132 -13.56 -1.43 14.94
C ARG A 132 -12.25 -1.17 14.19
N GLY A 133 -12.07 -1.78 13.01
CA GLY A 133 -10.93 -1.53 12.12
C GLY A 133 -10.85 -0.05 11.69
N VAL A 134 -11.98 0.56 11.35
CA VAL A 134 -12.06 2.00 11.03
C VAL A 134 -11.61 2.86 12.21
N LYS A 135 -12.09 2.57 13.43
CA LYS A 135 -11.66 3.28 14.63
C LYS A 135 -10.16 3.09 14.91
N MET A 136 -9.65 1.89 14.66
CA MET A 136 -8.21 1.61 14.80
C MET A 136 -7.40 2.45 13.83
N LEU A 137 -7.77 2.48 12.55
CA LEU A 137 -7.10 3.32 11.54
C LEU A 137 -7.14 4.80 11.95
N LEU A 138 -8.31 5.32 12.31
CA LEU A 138 -8.47 6.71 12.75
C LEU A 138 -7.57 7.08 13.95
N SER A 139 -7.22 6.11 14.81
CA SER A 139 -6.31 6.36 15.93
C SER A 139 -4.86 6.64 15.50
N TYR A 140 -4.50 6.35 14.26
CA TYR A 140 -3.18 6.64 13.68
C TYR A 140 -3.19 7.93 12.83
N LEU A 141 -4.35 8.44 12.43
CA LEU A 141 -4.44 9.52 11.46
C LEU A 141 -4.63 10.89 12.12
N PRO A 142 -4.04 11.97 11.59
CA PRO A 142 -4.39 13.32 12.00
C PRO A 142 -5.81 13.67 11.52
N SER A 143 -6.38 14.74 12.06
CA SER A 143 -7.69 15.23 11.58
C SER A 143 -7.61 15.81 10.16
N ASN A 144 -6.47 16.40 9.82
CA ASN A 144 -6.23 17.06 8.52
C ASN A 144 -4.73 17.21 8.24
N ASN A 145 -4.39 17.73 7.09
CA ASN A 145 -3.01 17.90 6.63
C ASN A 145 -2.19 19.00 7.32
N ILE A 146 -2.79 19.77 8.22
CA ILE A 146 -2.10 20.82 9.01
C ILE A 146 -1.69 20.25 10.38
N GLU A 147 -2.44 19.29 10.88
CA GLU A 147 -2.19 18.65 12.18
C GLU A 147 -1.21 17.47 12.04
N ASN A 148 -0.53 17.17 13.15
CA ASN A 148 0.28 15.96 13.25
C ASN A 148 -0.59 14.75 13.61
N ALA A 149 -0.12 13.55 13.26
CA ALA A 149 -0.74 12.31 13.70
C ALA A 149 -0.75 12.21 15.24
N PRO A 150 -1.77 11.55 15.84
CA PRO A 150 -1.93 11.50 17.29
C PRO A 150 -0.74 10.83 17.99
N TYR A 151 -0.14 11.54 18.92
CA TYR A 151 0.86 10.97 19.83
C TYR A 151 0.19 10.09 20.88
N LEU A 152 0.75 8.91 21.13
CA LEU A 152 0.31 7.99 22.17
C LEU A 152 1.49 7.68 23.09
N ALA A 153 1.45 8.17 24.32
CA ALA A 153 2.48 7.88 25.31
C ALA A 153 2.71 6.36 25.45
N THR A 154 3.96 5.96 25.48
CA THR A 154 4.38 4.58 25.62
C THR A 154 5.38 4.43 26.75
N ASP A 155 5.38 3.27 27.38
CA ASP A 155 6.40 2.81 28.32
C ASP A 155 7.45 1.91 27.65
N ASP A 156 7.38 1.77 26.32
CA ASP A 156 8.38 1.05 25.53
C ASP A 156 9.66 1.91 25.44
N PRO A 157 10.81 1.47 25.98
CA PRO A 157 12.01 2.29 26.00
C PRO A 157 12.54 2.57 24.59
N ALA A 158 12.85 3.83 24.30
CA ALA A 158 13.38 4.21 23.00
C ALA A 158 14.81 3.69 22.73
N ASP A 159 15.53 3.33 23.77
CA ASP A 159 16.91 2.81 23.75
C ASP A 159 17.00 1.30 23.97
N ARG A 160 15.88 0.59 23.95
CA ARG A 160 15.89 -0.86 24.08
C ARG A 160 16.66 -1.52 22.94
N ILE A 161 17.38 -2.58 23.27
CA ILE A 161 18.13 -3.38 22.32
C ILE A 161 17.46 -4.75 22.20
N GLU A 162 17.14 -5.13 20.96
CA GLU A 162 16.55 -6.43 20.64
C GLU A 162 17.62 -7.36 20.06
N GLU A 163 18.22 -8.17 20.90
CA GLU A 163 19.28 -9.10 20.50
C GLU A 163 18.83 -10.11 19.43
N SER A 164 17.55 -10.49 19.47
CA SER A 164 16.96 -11.42 18.49
C SER A 164 16.97 -10.90 17.04
N LEU A 165 17.12 -9.60 16.83
CA LEU A 165 17.23 -9.02 15.48
C LEU A 165 18.46 -9.53 14.71
N ARG A 166 19.52 -9.94 15.42
CA ARG A 166 20.76 -10.45 14.78
C ARG A 166 20.52 -11.71 13.96
N ASP A 167 19.60 -12.57 14.43
CA ASP A 167 19.37 -13.89 13.84
C ASP A 167 18.16 -13.91 12.88
N LEU A 168 17.39 -12.82 12.82
CA LEU A 168 16.17 -12.77 12.00
C LEU A 168 16.45 -12.59 10.52
N VAL A 169 17.52 -11.90 10.16
CA VAL A 169 17.95 -11.74 8.77
C VAL A 169 18.99 -12.81 8.47
N PRO A 170 18.67 -13.86 7.69
CA PRO A 170 19.63 -14.89 7.37
C PRO A 170 20.83 -14.35 6.59
N GLU A 171 22.02 -14.82 6.91
CA GLU A 171 23.23 -14.53 6.13
C GLU A 171 23.14 -15.12 4.71
N ASP A 172 22.52 -16.30 4.58
CA ASP A 172 22.25 -16.92 3.30
C ASP A 172 21.25 -16.06 2.49
N PRO A 173 21.69 -15.51 1.34
CA PRO A 173 20.85 -14.62 0.52
C PRO A 173 19.60 -15.29 -0.06
N ASP A 174 19.58 -16.62 -0.17
CA ASP A 174 18.47 -17.37 -0.75
C ASP A 174 17.45 -17.85 0.28
N LYS A 175 17.77 -17.74 1.57
CA LYS A 175 16.87 -18.13 2.64
C LYS A 175 15.80 -17.07 2.90
N PRO A 176 14.50 -17.36 2.68
CA PRO A 176 13.44 -16.41 2.94
C PRO A 176 13.21 -16.21 4.45
N TYR A 177 12.72 -15.01 4.81
CA TYR A 177 12.25 -14.68 6.16
C TYR A 177 11.07 -13.72 6.09
N ASP A 178 10.25 -13.67 7.14
CA ASP A 178 9.11 -12.75 7.21
C ASP A 178 9.56 -11.43 7.87
N VAL A 179 9.58 -10.35 7.09
CA VAL A 179 9.95 -9.01 7.56
C VAL A 179 8.98 -8.47 8.62
N ARG A 180 7.75 -9.00 8.72
CA ARG A 180 6.80 -8.64 9.79
C ARG A 180 7.35 -8.93 11.18
N ASN A 181 8.20 -9.94 11.32
CA ASN A 181 8.86 -10.25 12.61
C ASN A 181 9.79 -9.12 13.02
N ILE A 182 10.55 -8.56 12.08
CA ILE A 182 11.40 -7.38 12.34
C ILE A 182 10.52 -6.19 12.70
N ILE A 183 9.48 -5.90 11.91
CA ILE A 183 8.58 -4.77 12.15
C ILE A 183 7.99 -4.84 13.56
N ARG A 184 7.50 -6.01 13.99
CA ARG A 184 6.94 -6.18 15.34
C ARG A 184 7.96 -5.98 16.46
N LEU A 185 9.20 -6.37 16.24
CA LEU A 185 10.25 -6.21 17.26
C LEU A 185 10.71 -4.76 17.43
N ILE A 186 10.68 -3.96 16.35
CA ILE A 186 11.18 -2.58 16.41
C ILE A 186 10.10 -1.55 16.74
N THR A 187 8.82 -1.92 16.66
CA THR A 187 7.69 -1.01 16.90
C THR A 187 7.21 -1.06 18.34
N ASP A 188 6.57 0.01 18.80
CA ASP A 188 6.04 0.11 20.16
C ASP A 188 5.10 -1.05 20.47
N LYS A 189 5.46 -1.87 21.47
CA LYS A 189 4.68 -3.05 21.90
C LYS A 189 4.34 -4.04 20.79
N GLY A 190 5.13 -4.06 19.73
CA GLY A 190 4.92 -4.94 18.57
C GLY A 190 3.67 -4.62 17.76
N LYS A 191 3.09 -3.43 17.89
CA LYS A 191 1.84 -3.06 17.22
C LYS A 191 2.11 -2.52 15.82
N PHE A 192 1.55 -3.20 14.84
CA PHE A 192 1.62 -2.84 13.43
C PHE A 192 0.24 -3.00 12.78
N LEU A 193 -0.26 -1.95 12.15
CA LEU A 193 -1.49 -1.97 11.35
C LEU A 193 -1.11 -2.11 9.88
N GLU A 194 -1.08 -3.34 9.38
CA GLU A 194 -0.80 -3.64 7.99
C GLU A 194 -1.98 -3.23 7.10
N ILE A 195 -1.68 -2.63 5.95
CA ILE A 195 -2.66 -2.14 4.98
C ILE A 195 -2.53 -2.97 3.70
N ALA A 196 -3.67 -3.38 3.12
CA ALA A 196 -3.71 -4.20 1.91
C ALA A 196 -2.84 -5.47 2.01
N GLU A 197 -2.94 -6.19 3.13
CA GLU A 197 -2.11 -7.36 3.47
C GLU A 197 -2.08 -8.42 2.36
N ASN A 198 -3.22 -8.66 1.71
CA ASN A 198 -3.38 -9.72 0.70
C ASN A 198 -3.11 -9.26 -0.74
N TYR A 199 -2.94 -7.95 -0.99
CA TYR A 199 -2.62 -7.42 -2.31
C TYR A 199 -1.14 -7.10 -2.43
N ALA A 200 -0.51 -7.56 -3.51
CA ALA A 200 0.93 -7.40 -3.73
C ALA A 200 1.75 -7.69 -2.44
N PRO A 201 1.68 -8.93 -1.92
CA PRO A 201 2.25 -9.27 -0.62
C PRO A 201 3.79 -9.30 -0.60
N ASN A 202 4.44 -9.13 -1.75
CA ASN A 202 5.89 -8.93 -1.91
C ASN A 202 6.37 -7.57 -1.37
N ILE A 203 5.43 -6.63 -1.11
CA ILE A 203 5.70 -5.40 -0.36
C ILE A 203 4.67 -5.21 0.75
N ILE A 204 5.14 -4.86 1.92
CA ILE A 204 4.34 -4.58 3.11
C ILE A 204 4.26 -3.07 3.29
N ILE A 205 3.06 -2.57 3.54
CA ILE A 205 2.81 -1.19 3.94
C ILE A 205 1.92 -1.16 5.18
N GLY A 206 2.11 -0.18 6.03
CA GLY A 206 1.26 -0.04 7.21
C GLY A 206 1.70 1.05 8.16
N LEU A 207 0.99 1.19 9.25
CA LEU A 207 1.21 2.19 10.28
C LEU A 207 1.65 1.54 11.59
N ALA A 208 2.65 2.12 12.22
CA ALA A 208 3.13 1.73 13.55
C ALA A 208 3.43 2.96 14.39
N ARG A 209 3.93 2.73 15.62
CA ARG A 209 4.48 3.82 16.45
C ARG A 209 5.88 3.50 16.89
N PHE A 210 6.68 4.55 16.99
CA PHE A 210 8.01 4.54 17.57
C PHE A 210 8.09 5.67 18.62
N GLY A 211 8.26 5.30 19.89
CA GLY A 211 8.23 6.25 20.99
C GLY A 211 6.93 7.06 21.06
N GLY A 212 5.82 6.46 20.68
CA GLY A 212 4.49 7.09 20.62
C GLY A 212 4.14 7.85 19.35
N TYR A 213 5.10 8.10 18.46
CA TYR A 213 4.89 8.82 17.20
C TYR A 213 4.50 7.87 16.07
N VAL A 214 3.47 8.24 15.32
CA VAL A 214 3.01 7.45 14.16
C VAL A 214 4.04 7.53 13.04
N THR A 215 4.34 6.38 12.45
CA THR A 215 5.28 6.21 11.34
C THR A 215 4.68 5.25 10.31
N GLY A 216 4.78 5.63 9.04
CA GLY A 216 4.47 4.73 7.93
C GLY A 216 5.62 3.77 7.67
N ILE A 217 5.34 2.50 7.50
CA ILE A 217 6.33 1.48 7.17
C ILE A 217 6.11 1.02 5.74
N VAL A 218 7.20 0.95 4.97
CA VAL A 218 7.26 0.31 3.65
C VAL A 218 8.39 -0.71 3.70
N ALA A 219 8.09 -1.99 3.48
CA ALA A 219 9.07 -3.05 3.60
C ALA A 219 8.97 -4.06 2.46
N ASN A 220 10.10 -4.49 1.89
CA ASN A 220 10.11 -5.67 1.02
C ASN A 220 9.83 -6.92 1.84
N GLN A 221 9.09 -7.90 1.26
CA GLN A 221 8.79 -9.17 1.90
C GLN A 221 9.54 -10.31 1.22
N PRO A 222 10.70 -10.73 1.75
CA PRO A 222 11.52 -11.76 1.13
C PRO A 222 10.86 -13.13 1.00
N GLN A 223 9.83 -13.43 1.80
CA GLN A 223 9.06 -14.66 1.65
C GLN A 223 8.24 -14.73 0.36
N VAL A 224 7.96 -13.58 -0.25
CA VAL A 224 7.14 -13.50 -1.47
C VAL A 224 7.97 -12.94 -2.59
N MET A 225 8.20 -13.74 -3.63
CA MET A 225 9.02 -13.36 -4.80
C MET A 225 10.38 -12.75 -4.40
N ALA A 226 11.00 -13.23 -3.32
CA ALA A 226 12.25 -12.73 -2.77
C ALA A 226 12.26 -11.20 -2.47
N GLY A 227 11.10 -10.57 -2.28
CA GLY A 227 10.98 -9.12 -2.09
C GLY A 227 11.11 -8.29 -3.36
N THR A 228 11.12 -8.91 -4.55
CA THR A 228 11.24 -8.24 -5.85
C THR A 228 10.08 -7.28 -6.08
N LEU A 229 10.35 -6.13 -6.68
CA LEU A 229 9.32 -5.15 -7.05
C LEU A 229 8.64 -5.53 -8.37
N ASP A 230 7.33 -5.58 -8.37
CA ASP A 230 6.50 -5.69 -9.57
C ASP A 230 5.64 -4.43 -9.75
N MET A 231 4.79 -4.40 -10.78
CA MET A 231 3.92 -3.25 -11.04
C MET A 231 2.93 -2.99 -9.89
N ASN A 232 2.39 -4.06 -9.26
CA ASN A 232 1.39 -3.95 -8.21
C ASN A 232 1.99 -3.44 -6.90
N SER A 233 3.13 -3.97 -6.50
CA SER A 233 3.88 -3.52 -5.33
C SER A 233 4.33 -2.07 -5.47
N SER A 234 4.77 -1.68 -6.68
CA SER A 234 5.15 -0.29 -6.97
C SER A 234 3.98 0.69 -6.81
N VAL A 235 2.78 0.33 -7.29
CA VAL A 235 1.59 1.17 -7.15
C VAL A 235 1.09 1.21 -5.71
N LYS A 236 1.06 0.05 -5.02
CA LYS A 236 0.67 -0.07 -3.61
C LYS A 236 1.53 0.84 -2.72
N ALA A 237 2.84 0.73 -2.83
CA ALA A 237 3.77 1.54 -2.03
C ALA A 237 3.69 3.03 -2.40
N ALA A 238 3.65 3.38 -3.69
CA ALA A 238 3.56 4.77 -4.13
C ALA A 238 2.32 5.48 -3.60
N ARG A 239 1.14 4.81 -3.60
CA ARG A 239 -0.10 5.36 -3.04
C ARG A 239 0.04 5.63 -1.54
N PHE A 240 0.61 4.68 -0.80
CA PHE A 240 0.80 4.81 0.64
C PHE A 240 1.80 5.92 1.02
N ILE A 241 2.91 6.03 0.29
CA ILE A 241 3.91 7.09 0.48
C ILE A 241 3.29 8.48 0.26
N ASN A 242 2.51 8.66 -0.81
CA ASN A 242 1.80 9.91 -1.08
C ASN A 242 0.79 10.25 0.03
N PHE A 243 0.12 9.23 0.59
CA PHE A 243 -0.77 9.41 1.73
C PHE A 243 0.02 9.88 2.97
N CYS A 244 1.11 9.20 3.31
CA CYS A 244 1.97 9.59 4.44
C CYS A 244 2.47 11.04 4.29
N ASP A 245 2.94 11.41 3.10
CA ASP A 245 3.40 12.78 2.81
C ASP A 245 2.29 13.80 2.98
N SER A 246 1.07 13.51 2.50
CA SER A 246 -0.07 14.42 2.62
C SER A 246 -0.50 14.68 4.07
N PHE A 247 -0.22 13.74 4.97
CA PHE A 247 -0.69 13.79 6.36
C PHE A 247 0.45 13.85 7.40
N ASN A 248 1.62 14.33 7.01
CA ASN A 248 2.78 14.58 7.90
C ASN A 248 3.26 13.32 8.65
N ILE A 249 3.13 12.13 8.05
CA ILE A 249 3.54 10.86 8.65
C ILE A 249 4.93 10.50 8.14
N PRO A 250 5.97 10.45 9.02
CA PRO A 250 7.32 10.01 8.65
C PRO A 250 7.31 8.59 8.08
N ILE A 251 8.30 8.26 7.26
CA ILE A 251 8.36 6.96 6.58
C ILE A 251 9.64 6.22 6.98
N LEU A 252 9.48 4.98 7.43
CA LEU A 252 10.55 4.00 7.60
C LEU A 252 10.48 2.97 6.47
N THR A 253 11.56 2.87 5.70
CA THR A 253 11.72 1.84 4.66
C THR A 253 12.65 0.74 5.17
N LEU A 254 12.18 -0.51 5.10
CA LEU A 254 12.99 -1.71 5.36
C LEU A 254 13.24 -2.41 4.03
N GLU A 255 14.49 -2.38 3.58
CA GLU A 255 14.84 -2.79 2.23
C GLU A 255 15.55 -4.13 2.22
N ASP A 256 14.99 -5.09 1.47
CA ASP A 256 15.63 -6.33 1.05
C ASP A 256 15.08 -6.69 -0.34
N VAL A 257 15.72 -6.15 -1.38
CA VAL A 257 15.21 -6.18 -2.75
C VAL A 257 16.29 -6.58 -3.76
N PRO A 258 16.10 -7.69 -4.49
CA PRO A 258 17.06 -8.12 -5.52
C PRO A 258 16.91 -7.36 -6.84
N GLY A 259 15.82 -6.60 -7.02
CA GLY A 259 15.53 -5.88 -8.25
C GLY A 259 14.05 -5.71 -8.55
N PHE A 260 13.76 -5.23 -9.76
CA PHE A 260 12.43 -5.32 -10.35
C PHE A 260 12.21 -6.72 -10.95
N LEU A 261 10.97 -7.22 -10.89
CA LEU A 261 10.62 -8.52 -11.44
C LEU A 261 10.80 -8.51 -12.98
N PRO A 262 11.67 -9.34 -13.53
CA PRO A 262 11.87 -9.42 -14.98
C PRO A 262 10.73 -10.21 -15.64
N GLY A 263 10.56 -10.02 -16.94
CA GLY A 263 9.67 -10.84 -17.76
C GLY A 263 8.75 -10.04 -18.65
N ALA A 264 8.33 -10.68 -19.76
CA ALA A 264 7.49 -10.05 -20.78
C ALA A 264 6.16 -9.53 -20.19
N ASP A 265 5.54 -10.26 -19.27
CA ASP A 265 4.28 -9.86 -18.63
C ASP A 265 4.43 -8.54 -17.86
N GLN A 266 5.54 -8.35 -17.15
CA GLN A 266 5.83 -7.11 -16.42
C GLN A 266 6.12 -5.95 -17.38
N GLU A 267 6.91 -6.19 -18.42
CA GLU A 267 7.22 -5.18 -19.43
C GLU A 267 5.95 -4.75 -20.19
N HIS A 268 5.14 -5.71 -20.65
CA HIS A 268 3.90 -5.45 -21.37
C HIS A 268 2.83 -4.79 -20.48
N ALA A 269 2.80 -5.10 -19.19
CA ALA A 269 1.93 -4.45 -18.21
C ALA A 269 2.44 -3.07 -17.76
N GLY A 270 3.64 -2.65 -18.20
CA GLY A 270 4.19 -1.32 -17.99
C GLY A 270 4.94 -1.14 -16.68
N ILE A 271 5.76 -2.10 -16.28
CA ILE A 271 6.60 -2.03 -15.07
C ILE A 271 7.41 -0.73 -15.00
N ILE A 272 7.94 -0.23 -16.14
CA ILE A 272 8.68 1.03 -16.20
C ILE A 272 7.81 2.19 -15.71
N ARG A 273 6.55 2.28 -16.18
CA ARG A 273 5.62 3.33 -15.78
C ARG A 273 5.21 3.21 -14.31
N HIS A 274 4.98 1.99 -13.84
CA HIS A 274 4.54 1.73 -12.47
C HIS A 274 5.69 1.89 -11.47
N GLY A 275 6.90 1.41 -11.80
CA GLY A 275 8.10 1.65 -11.00
C GLY A 275 8.45 3.13 -10.88
N ALA A 276 8.26 3.90 -11.97
CA ALA A 276 8.45 5.35 -11.94
C ALA A 276 7.48 6.07 -10.97
N LYS A 277 6.29 5.54 -10.70
CA LYS A 277 5.38 6.11 -9.68
C LYS A 277 5.98 5.98 -8.27
N LEU A 278 6.62 4.85 -7.96
CA LEU A 278 7.27 4.64 -6.67
C LEU A 278 8.45 5.59 -6.49
N LEU A 279 9.32 5.70 -7.51
CA LEU A 279 10.40 6.67 -7.53
C LEU A 279 9.90 8.11 -7.34
N TYR A 280 8.84 8.48 -8.05
CA TYR A 280 8.24 9.81 -7.95
C TYR A 280 7.68 10.08 -6.54
N ALA A 281 6.98 9.11 -5.95
CA ALA A 281 6.39 9.25 -4.61
C ALA A 281 7.46 9.51 -3.55
N TYR A 282 8.51 8.71 -3.51
CA TYR A 282 9.62 8.92 -2.57
C TYR A 282 10.38 10.23 -2.79
N THR A 283 10.67 10.56 -4.06
CA THR A 283 11.42 11.79 -4.38
C THR A 283 10.61 13.05 -4.02
N ARG A 284 9.30 13.01 -4.23
CA ARG A 284 8.41 14.14 -3.93
C ARG A 284 8.13 14.31 -2.44
N ALA A 285 8.08 13.21 -1.69
CA ALA A 285 7.71 13.23 -0.28
C ALA A 285 8.64 14.13 0.55
N THR A 286 8.04 15.02 1.34
CA THR A 286 8.70 16.03 2.17
C THR A 286 8.81 15.62 3.64
N VAL A 287 8.09 14.59 4.05
CA VAL A 287 8.17 14.03 5.40
C VAL A 287 9.54 13.38 5.65
N PRO A 288 9.98 13.25 6.91
CA PRO A 288 11.21 12.52 7.23
C PRO A 288 11.17 11.08 6.69
N LYS A 289 12.25 10.68 6.02
CA LYS A 289 12.39 9.39 5.35
C LYS A 289 13.66 8.69 5.80
N ILE A 290 13.49 7.54 6.43
CA ILE A 290 14.60 6.72 6.93
C ILE A 290 14.57 5.39 6.18
N THR A 291 15.74 4.90 5.75
CA THR A 291 15.89 3.60 5.13
C THR A 291 16.87 2.75 5.93
N VAL A 292 16.53 1.48 6.11
CA VAL A 292 17.42 0.45 6.64
C VAL A 292 17.50 -0.68 5.63
N VAL A 293 18.67 -0.85 5.01
CA VAL A 293 18.95 -1.99 4.14
C VAL A 293 19.20 -3.20 5.02
N LEU A 294 18.31 -4.19 4.95
CA LEU A 294 18.38 -5.39 5.78
C LEU A 294 19.34 -6.43 5.20
N ARG A 295 19.29 -6.64 3.86
CA ARG A 295 20.13 -7.63 3.20
C ARG A 295 20.47 -7.19 1.77
N LYS A 296 19.62 -7.51 0.77
CA LYS A 296 19.87 -7.16 -0.64
C LYS A 296 19.33 -5.77 -0.99
N SER A 297 20.09 -5.04 -1.79
CA SER A 297 19.66 -3.75 -2.32
C SER A 297 20.32 -3.55 -3.70
N TYR A 298 19.68 -4.05 -4.77
CA TYR A 298 20.29 -4.16 -6.07
C TYR A 298 19.64 -3.29 -7.16
N GLY A 299 20.48 -2.73 -8.00
CA GLY A 299 20.11 -2.08 -9.25
C GLY A 299 19.19 -0.88 -9.11
N GLY A 300 18.23 -0.78 -10.00
CA GLY A 300 17.22 0.28 -9.98
C GLY A 300 16.31 0.23 -8.77
N ALA A 301 16.11 -0.94 -8.17
CA ALA A 301 15.30 -1.12 -6.98
C ALA A 301 15.94 -0.45 -5.75
N TYR A 302 17.29 -0.55 -5.58
CA TYR A 302 18.02 0.24 -4.60
C TYR A 302 17.69 1.74 -4.70
N ILE A 303 17.64 2.27 -5.92
CA ILE A 303 17.37 3.70 -6.10
C ILE A 303 15.95 4.03 -5.64
N VAL A 304 14.94 3.28 -6.11
CA VAL A 304 13.53 3.62 -5.87
C VAL A 304 13.05 3.36 -4.45
N MET A 305 13.72 2.49 -3.69
CA MET A 305 13.39 2.19 -2.29
C MET A 305 13.97 3.21 -1.30
N ASN A 306 13.84 4.50 -1.64
CA ASN A 306 14.23 5.63 -0.80
C ASN A 306 15.74 5.72 -0.55
N SER A 307 16.54 5.52 -1.59
CA SER A 307 17.99 5.73 -1.48
C SER A 307 18.34 7.18 -1.14
N LYS A 308 19.53 7.37 -0.58
CA LYS A 308 20.08 8.69 -0.28
C LYS A 308 20.13 9.60 -1.52
N GLY A 309 20.35 9.02 -2.70
CA GLY A 309 20.44 9.74 -3.97
C GLY A 309 19.13 10.40 -4.43
N ILE A 310 17.97 9.90 -3.98
CA ILE A 310 16.65 10.46 -4.30
C ILE A 310 16.03 11.26 -3.14
N GLY A 311 16.81 11.53 -2.09
CA GLY A 311 16.37 12.36 -0.97
C GLY A 311 15.94 11.60 0.29
N GLY A 312 16.41 10.36 0.48
CA GLY A 312 16.33 9.69 1.78
C GLY A 312 17.19 10.45 2.81
N ASP A 313 16.60 10.83 3.96
CA ASP A 313 17.29 11.67 4.95
C ASP A 313 18.37 10.87 5.69
N TYR A 314 18.04 9.66 6.13
CA TYR A 314 18.97 8.74 6.80
C TYR A 314 18.90 7.36 6.16
N ASN A 315 20.08 6.82 5.82
CA ASN A 315 20.21 5.47 5.31
C ASN A 315 21.17 4.68 6.19
N PHE A 316 20.68 3.58 6.70
CA PHE A 316 21.42 2.60 7.50
C PHE A 316 21.47 1.27 6.75
N ALA A 317 22.42 0.43 7.09
CA ALA A 317 22.55 -0.90 6.54
C ALA A 317 22.88 -1.89 7.65
N TRP A 318 22.31 -3.09 7.55
CA TRP A 318 22.75 -4.23 8.36
C TRP A 318 24.22 -4.54 8.06
N PRO A 319 24.99 -5.08 9.02
CA PRO A 319 26.40 -5.38 8.78
C PRO A 319 26.65 -6.36 7.62
N THR A 320 25.66 -7.22 7.32
CA THR A 320 25.68 -8.20 6.23
C THR A 320 24.97 -7.74 4.98
N ALA A 321 24.54 -6.46 4.91
CA ALA A 321 23.82 -5.94 3.76
C ALA A 321 24.69 -5.81 2.53
N GLU A 322 24.13 -6.14 1.38
CA GLU A 322 24.77 -6.08 0.07
C GLU A 322 24.11 -5.01 -0.81
N ILE A 323 24.87 -4.00 -1.18
CA ILE A 323 24.41 -2.91 -2.06
C ILE A 323 25.24 -2.97 -3.34
N ALA A 324 24.59 -3.24 -4.48
CA ALA A 324 25.27 -3.42 -5.76
C ALA A 324 24.41 -3.05 -6.97
N VAL A 325 25.05 -2.93 -8.14
CA VAL A 325 24.31 -2.74 -9.41
C VAL A 325 23.50 -3.98 -9.78
N MET A 326 24.00 -5.17 -9.43
CA MET A 326 23.32 -6.47 -9.60
C MET A 326 23.96 -7.50 -8.67
N GLY A 327 23.29 -8.63 -8.50
CA GLY A 327 23.84 -9.75 -7.72
C GLY A 327 25.15 -10.29 -8.30
N PRO A 328 26.00 -10.94 -7.45
CA PRO A 328 27.33 -11.39 -7.84
C PRO A 328 27.37 -12.27 -9.09
N GLU A 329 26.47 -13.24 -9.18
CA GLU A 329 26.38 -14.16 -10.33
C GLU A 329 26.11 -13.43 -11.66
N GLY A 330 25.15 -12.49 -11.64
CA GLY A 330 24.85 -11.67 -12.82
C GLY A 330 26.02 -10.77 -13.22
N ALA A 331 26.72 -10.21 -12.25
CA ALA A 331 27.91 -9.39 -12.48
C ALA A 331 29.04 -10.21 -13.10
N ILE A 332 29.32 -11.41 -12.57
CA ILE A 332 30.32 -12.34 -13.10
C ILE A 332 29.97 -12.73 -14.54
N ALA A 333 28.71 -13.10 -14.80
CA ALA A 333 28.26 -13.50 -16.14
C ALA A 333 28.46 -12.40 -17.19
N ILE A 334 28.34 -11.12 -16.81
CA ILE A 334 28.55 -9.98 -17.72
C ILE A 334 30.03 -9.62 -17.85
N LEU A 335 30.71 -9.48 -16.72
CA LEU A 335 32.11 -9.00 -16.71
C LEU A 335 33.07 -10.01 -17.31
N TYR A 336 32.82 -11.30 -17.09
CA TYR A 336 33.69 -12.41 -17.48
C TYR A 336 33.08 -13.29 -18.57
N HIS A 337 32.11 -12.77 -19.36
CA HIS A 337 31.39 -13.55 -20.35
C HIS A 337 32.31 -14.26 -21.37
N LYS A 338 33.49 -13.67 -21.71
CA LYS A 338 34.45 -14.26 -22.64
C LYS A 338 35.20 -15.41 -22.01
N GLU A 339 35.61 -15.23 -20.77
CA GLU A 339 36.33 -16.22 -19.98
C GLU A 339 35.42 -17.43 -19.68
N LEU A 340 34.17 -17.16 -19.29
CA LEU A 340 33.14 -18.21 -19.05
C LEU A 340 32.83 -18.98 -20.32
N ALA A 341 32.76 -18.31 -21.47
CA ALA A 341 32.53 -18.97 -22.77
C ALA A 341 33.73 -19.82 -23.25
N ALA A 342 34.94 -19.55 -22.73
CA ALA A 342 36.15 -20.29 -23.05
C ALA A 342 36.49 -21.37 -22.00
N ALA A 343 35.81 -21.38 -20.85
CA ALA A 343 36.04 -22.35 -19.79
C ALA A 343 35.50 -23.74 -20.14
N GLU A 344 36.24 -24.79 -19.79
CA GLU A 344 35.76 -26.20 -19.94
C GLU A 344 34.62 -26.51 -18.96
N ASP A 345 34.60 -25.83 -17.80
CA ASP A 345 33.51 -25.89 -16.82
C ASP A 345 33.17 -24.46 -16.34
N PRO A 346 32.12 -23.82 -16.89
CA PRO A 346 31.75 -22.46 -16.54
C PRO A 346 31.13 -22.32 -15.14
N VAL A 347 30.86 -23.43 -14.43
CA VAL A 347 30.26 -23.45 -13.07
C VAL A 347 31.31 -23.76 -12.00
N ALA A 348 32.44 -24.26 -12.36
CA ALA A 348 33.58 -24.45 -11.46
C ALA A 348 34.40 -23.18 -11.31
#